data_777008176ece763e5033d64dab4189e8
#
_entry.id   777008176ece763e5033d64dab4189e8
#
_cell.length_a   1.000
_cell.length_b   1.000
_cell.length_c   1.000
_cell.angle_alpha   90.00
_cell.angle_beta   90.00
_cell.angle_gamma   90.00
#
_symmetry.space_group_name_H-M   'P 1'
#
loop_
_entity.id
_entity.type
_entity.pdbx_description
1 polymer ?
#
loop_
_entity_poly.entity_id
_entity_poly.type
_entity_poly.pdbx_seq_one_letter_code
_entity_poly.pdbx_strand_id
1 'polypeptide(L)'
;MRTLLAGLVAAGLVVVALAADDEAVKKEKQSLQGKWTIVAVDHDGKAVDMWKDGVRVFEGDSYTLTTKGGESFKGTFALDPAKVPKAIDFMPGGGQYKGKTLRGIYEIDGDMLKICFAEPDKERPTEFSSKANSGWTLAVQKKQK
;
A
#
# COMPACT_ATOMS: atom_id res chain seq x y z
N MET A 1 31.18 -26.36 24.13
CA MET A 1 29.95 -27.16 23.90
C MET A 1 28.69 -26.44 24.34
N ARG A 2 28.66 -25.82 25.50
CA ARG A 2 27.46 -25.14 26.01
C ARG A 2 27.04 -23.93 25.17
N THR A 3 28.01 -23.21 24.61
CA THR A 3 27.78 -22.05 23.77
C THR A 3 27.13 -22.38 22.42
N LEU A 4 27.36 -23.60 21.89
CA LEU A 4 26.77 -24.06 20.64
C LEU A 4 25.26 -24.30 20.78
N LEU A 5 24.83 -24.81 21.93
CA LEU A 5 23.40 -25.04 22.20
C LEU A 5 22.60 -23.72 22.29
N ALA A 6 23.20 -22.71 22.91
CA ALA A 6 22.58 -21.40 23.01
C ALA A 6 22.42 -20.74 21.64
N GLY A 7 23.38 -20.92 20.74
CA GLY A 7 23.29 -20.39 19.38
C GLY A 7 22.18 -21.02 18.56
N LEU A 8 21.93 -22.30 18.72
CA LEU A 8 20.87 -23.02 18.03
C LEU A 8 19.46 -22.52 18.45
N VAL A 9 19.28 -22.24 19.74
CA VAL A 9 18.01 -21.75 20.26
C VAL A 9 17.69 -20.35 19.70
N ALA A 10 18.69 -19.48 19.63
CA ALA A 10 18.53 -18.14 19.08
C ALA A 10 18.14 -18.19 17.59
N ALA A 11 18.76 -19.08 16.82
CA ALA A 11 18.45 -19.24 15.41
C ALA A 11 17.00 -19.72 15.20
N GLY A 12 16.50 -20.61 16.06
CA GLY A 12 15.13 -21.09 16.00
C GLY A 12 14.10 -19.97 16.22
N LEU A 13 14.36 -19.05 17.16
CA LEU A 13 13.47 -17.93 17.44
C LEU A 13 13.37 -16.97 16.26
N VAL A 14 14.48 -16.68 15.57
CA VAL A 14 14.51 -15.81 14.40
C VAL A 14 13.65 -16.38 13.27
N VAL A 15 13.73 -17.70 13.02
CA VAL A 15 12.94 -18.36 11.97
C VAL A 15 11.44 -18.27 12.25
N VAL A 16 11.02 -18.45 13.50
CA VAL A 16 9.60 -18.34 13.90
C VAL A 16 9.08 -16.91 13.68
N ALA A 17 9.86 -15.88 14.02
CA ALA A 17 9.47 -14.48 13.82
C ALA A 17 9.27 -14.16 12.33
N LEU A 18 10.18 -14.62 11.46
CA LEU A 18 10.06 -14.42 10.00
C LEU A 18 8.82 -15.11 9.43
N ALA A 19 8.50 -16.32 9.87
CA ALA A 19 7.32 -17.04 9.43
C ALA A 19 6.02 -16.32 9.82
N ALA A 20 5.95 -15.73 11.03
CA ALA A 20 4.80 -14.98 11.50
C ALA A 20 4.60 -13.70 10.68
N ASP A 21 5.67 -12.97 10.34
CA ASP A 21 5.61 -11.76 9.52
C ASP A 21 5.14 -12.08 8.10
N ASP A 22 5.62 -13.18 7.52
CA ASP A 22 5.22 -13.63 6.18
C ASP A 22 3.73 -13.99 6.14
N GLU A 23 3.22 -14.63 7.16
CA GLU A 23 1.79 -14.98 7.25
C GLU A 23 0.92 -13.73 7.37
N ALA A 24 1.34 -12.74 8.15
CA ALA A 24 0.62 -11.48 8.30
C ALA A 24 0.55 -10.72 6.97
N VAL A 25 1.67 -10.64 6.25
CA VAL A 25 1.74 -10.00 4.92
C VAL A 25 0.82 -10.72 3.94
N LYS A 26 0.87 -12.04 3.91
CA LYS A 26 0.04 -12.86 3.01
C LYS A 26 -1.45 -12.64 3.26
N LYS A 27 -1.86 -12.61 4.50
CA LYS A 27 -3.25 -12.40 4.89
C LYS A 27 -3.74 -11.01 4.46
N GLU A 28 -2.93 -9.97 4.71
CA GLU A 28 -3.27 -8.60 4.33
C GLU A 28 -3.34 -8.45 2.81
N LYS A 29 -2.41 -9.06 2.10
CA LYS A 29 -2.41 -9.06 0.64
C LYS A 29 -3.68 -9.69 0.08
N GLN A 30 -4.15 -10.78 0.67
CA GLN A 30 -5.41 -11.42 0.27
C GLN A 30 -6.60 -10.49 0.46
N SER A 31 -6.61 -9.72 1.55
CA SER A 31 -7.68 -8.76 1.82
C SER A 31 -7.75 -7.63 0.80
N LEU A 32 -6.61 -7.27 0.20
CA LEU A 32 -6.55 -6.24 -0.83
C LEU A 32 -6.94 -6.74 -2.22
N GLN A 33 -6.79 -8.04 -2.49
CA GLN A 33 -7.01 -8.59 -3.84
C GLN A 33 -8.38 -8.24 -4.41
N GLY A 34 -8.42 -7.96 -5.70
CA GLY A 34 -9.65 -7.68 -6.43
C GLY A 34 -9.74 -6.25 -6.92
N LYS A 35 -10.95 -5.81 -7.21
CA LYS A 35 -11.23 -4.52 -7.83
C LYS A 35 -11.84 -3.54 -6.83
N TRP A 36 -11.34 -2.33 -6.84
CA TRP A 36 -11.79 -1.25 -5.97
C TRP A 36 -12.14 -0.04 -6.81
N THR A 37 -13.37 0.46 -6.67
CA THR A 37 -13.77 1.70 -7.33
C THR A 37 -13.27 2.89 -6.55
N ILE A 38 -12.62 3.83 -7.21
CA ILE A 38 -12.12 5.04 -6.58
C ILE A 38 -13.28 6.00 -6.34
N VAL A 39 -13.54 6.31 -5.08
CA VAL A 39 -14.62 7.21 -4.67
C VAL A 39 -14.16 8.66 -4.69
N ALA A 40 -12.98 8.91 -4.17
CA ALA A 40 -12.41 10.25 -4.09
C ALA A 40 -10.90 10.20 -3.98
N VAL A 41 -10.23 11.16 -4.58
CA VAL A 41 -8.78 11.36 -4.43
C VAL A 41 -8.54 12.84 -4.18
N ASP A 42 -7.77 13.13 -3.14
CA ASP A 42 -7.30 14.47 -2.84
C ASP A 42 -5.79 14.48 -2.83
N HIS A 43 -5.19 15.49 -3.41
CA HIS A 43 -3.74 15.67 -3.40
C HIS A 43 -3.43 17.10 -2.96
N ASP A 44 -2.56 17.21 -1.96
CA ASP A 44 -2.06 18.50 -1.47
C ASP A 44 -3.19 19.49 -1.14
N GLY A 45 -4.28 18.96 -0.57
CA GLY A 45 -5.44 19.74 -0.17
C GLY A 45 -6.48 20.00 -1.25
N LYS A 46 -6.31 19.41 -2.45
CA LYS A 46 -7.21 19.65 -3.58
C LYS A 46 -7.76 18.35 -4.13
N ALA A 47 -9.03 18.35 -4.51
CA ALA A 47 -9.66 17.21 -5.17
C ALA A 47 -9.03 16.94 -6.53
N VAL A 48 -8.79 15.67 -6.86
CA VAL A 48 -8.24 15.24 -8.15
C VAL A 48 -9.30 14.40 -8.85
N ASP A 49 -10.12 15.07 -9.65
CA ASP A 49 -11.32 14.45 -10.25
C ASP A 49 -10.99 13.42 -11.33
N MET A 50 -9.83 13.46 -11.94
CA MET A 50 -9.47 12.50 -12.99
C MET A 50 -9.45 11.06 -12.52
N TRP A 51 -9.24 10.83 -11.23
CA TRP A 51 -9.20 9.49 -10.67
C TRP A 51 -10.55 9.00 -10.16
N LYS A 52 -11.50 9.91 -9.97
CA LYS A 52 -12.81 9.55 -9.48
C LYS A 52 -13.53 8.64 -10.48
N ASP A 53 -14.19 7.62 -9.97
CA ASP A 53 -14.86 6.56 -10.73
C ASP A 53 -13.91 5.66 -11.52
N GLY A 54 -12.60 5.83 -11.34
CA GLY A 54 -11.62 4.89 -11.84
C GLY A 54 -11.59 3.62 -11.01
N VAL A 55 -10.78 2.65 -11.43
CA VAL A 55 -10.69 1.34 -10.78
C VAL A 55 -9.24 1.01 -10.47
N ARG A 56 -9.00 0.59 -9.23
CA ARG A 56 -7.72 0.01 -8.82
C ARG A 56 -7.90 -1.49 -8.67
N VAL A 57 -7.03 -2.25 -9.31
CA VAL A 57 -7.03 -3.71 -9.22
C VAL A 57 -5.74 -4.15 -8.55
N PHE A 58 -5.86 -4.97 -7.50
CA PHE A 58 -4.72 -5.64 -6.89
C PHE A 58 -4.76 -7.10 -7.31
N GLU A 59 -3.68 -7.57 -7.90
CA GLU A 59 -3.54 -8.96 -8.37
C GLU A 59 -2.15 -9.48 -8.04
N GLY A 60 -2.08 -10.40 -7.06
CA GLY A 60 -0.79 -10.84 -6.55
C GLY A 60 -0.02 -9.67 -5.93
N ASP A 61 1.19 -9.43 -6.40
CA ASP A 61 2.05 -8.32 -5.98
C ASP A 61 1.92 -7.09 -6.89
N SER A 62 1.00 -7.13 -7.84
CA SER A 62 0.84 -6.07 -8.85
C SER A 62 -0.43 -5.28 -8.63
N TYR A 63 -0.43 -4.05 -9.11
CA TYR A 63 -1.64 -3.25 -9.17
C TYR A 63 -1.80 -2.63 -10.54
N THR A 64 -3.05 -2.36 -10.91
CA THR A 64 -3.40 -1.60 -12.10
C THR A 64 -4.39 -0.52 -11.69
N LEU A 65 -4.14 0.69 -12.15
CA LEU A 65 -4.99 1.85 -11.87
C LEU A 65 -5.51 2.35 -13.20
N THR A 66 -6.81 2.29 -13.40
CA THR A 66 -7.44 2.70 -14.65
C THR A 66 -8.37 3.87 -14.40
N THR A 67 -8.20 4.96 -15.15
CA THR A 67 -9.08 6.11 -15.04
C THR A 67 -10.43 5.81 -15.69
N LYS A 68 -11.44 6.61 -15.39
CA LYS A 68 -12.75 6.51 -16.02
C LYS A 68 -12.66 6.58 -17.55
N GLY A 69 -11.69 7.34 -18.06
CA GLY A 69 -11.44 7.47 -19.50
C GLY A 69 -10.74 6.28 -20.14
N GLY A 70 -10.32 5.29 -19.37
CA GLY A 70 -9.68 4.09 -19.88
C GLY A 70 -8.15 4.09 -19.87
N GLU A 71 -7.51 5.15 -19.37
CA GLU A 71 -6.07 5.22 -19.26
C GLU A 71 -5.60 4.35 -18.09
N SER A 72 -4.64 3.47 -18.32
CA SER A 72 -4.16 2.51 -17.31
C SER A 72 -2.72 2.71 -16.92
N PHE A 73 -2.45 2.51 -15.64
CA PHE A 73 -1.10 2.58 -15.05
C PHE A 73 -0.88 1.33 -14.23
N LYS A 74 0.27 0.69 -14.40
CA LYS A 74 0.63 -0.56 -13.73
C LYS A 74 1.86 -0.39 -12.86
N GLY A 75 1.96 -1.23 -11.84
CA GLY A 75 3.13 -1.28 -10.98
C GLY A 75 3.03 -2.45 -10.02
N THR A 76 3.92 -2.46 -9.05
CA THR A 76 3.94 -3.46 -7.98
C THR A 76 3.76 -2.76 -6.64
N PHE A 77 3.48 -3.54 -5.60
CA PHE A 77 3.33 -3.01 -4.25
C PHE A 77 3.88 -3.98 -3.22
N ALA A 78 4.21 -3.45 -2.05
CA ALA A 78 4.66 -4.24 -0.91
C ALA A 78 3.96 -3.73 0.35
N LEU A 79 3.68 -4.65 1.29
CA LEU A 79 2.98 -4.34 2.53
C LEU A 79 3.87 -4.56 3.74
N ASP A 80 3.68 -3.73 4.77
CA ASP A 80 4.24 -3.95 6.09
C ASP A 80 3.14 -3.72 7.13
N PRO A 81 2.35 -4.77 7.44
CA PRO A 81 1.23 -4.65 8.37
C PRO A 81 1.66 -4.55 9.83
N ALA A 82 2.95 -4.75 10.14
CA ALA A 82 3.47 -4.57 11.50
C ALA A 82 3.59 -3.11 11.90
N LYS A 83 3.62 -2.19 10.94
CA LYS A 83 3.65 -0.76 11.22
C LYS A 83 2.27 -0.24 11.64
N VAL A 84 2.25 0.86 12.38
CA VAL A 84 1.02 1.53 12.82
C VAL A 84 1.11 3.01 12.45
N PRO A 85 0.33 3.49 11.48
CA PRO A 85 -0.60 2.74 10.61
C PRO A 85 0.10 1.72 9.71
N LYS A 86 -0.62 0.72 9.24
CA LYS A 86 -0.08 -0.28 8.32
C LYS A 86 0.48 0.39 7.07
N ALA A 87 1.65 -0.07 6.62
CA ALA A 87 2.37 0.56 5.52
C ALA A 87 2.17 -0.17 4.20
N ILE A 88 2.13 0.61 3.12
CA ILE A 88 2.10 0.12 1.75
C ILE A 88 3.06 0.97 0.92
N ASP A 89 3.89 0.31 0.12
CA ASP A 89 4.78 0.98 -0.82
C ASP A 89 4.34 0.64 -2.23
N PHE A 90 4.21 1.65 -3.07
CA PHE A 90 3.91 1.46 -4.49
C PHE A 90 5.16 1.71 -5.31
N MET A 91 5.43 0.81 -6.28
CA MET A 91 6.54 0.95 -7.21
C MET A 91 5.94 1.04 -8.63
N PRO A 92 5.65 2.26 -9.13
CA PRO A 92 5.09 2.43 -10.46
C PRO A 92 5.99 1.87 -11.55
N GLY A 93 5.37 1.18 -12.52
CA GLY A 93 6.08 0.61 -13.66
C GLY A 93 6.07 1.51 -14.90
N GLY A 94 5.43 2.67 -14.81
CA GLY A 94 5.36 3.64 -15.90
C GLY A 94 4.98 5.02 -15.39
N GLY A 95 4.94 6.00 -16.32
CA GLY A 95 4.62 7.38 -15.99
C GLY A 95 5.78 8.11 -15.35
N GLN A 96 5.49 9.28 -14.77
CA GLN A 96 6.53 10.16 -14.22
C GLN A 96 7.27 9.58 -13.01
N TYR A 97 6.65 8.63 -12.31
CA TYR A 97 7.25 8.02 -11.11
C TYR A 97 7.83 6.63 -11.36
N LYS A 98 8.01 6.25 -12.63
CA LYS A 98 8.61 4.95 -12.98
C LYS A 98 9.96 4.76 -12.28
N GLY A 99 10.12 3.61 -11.64
CA GLY A 99 11.36 3.26 -10.93
C GLY A 99 11.50 3.91 -9.57
N LYS A 100 10.51 4.67 -9.13
CA LYS A 100 10.48 5.31 -7.81
C LYS A 100 9.61 4.53 -6.85
N THR A 101 9.73 4.84 -5.56
CA THR A 101 8.87 4.24 -4.52
C THR A 101 8.01 5.32 -3.90
N LEU A 102 6.69 5.09 -3.88
CA LEU A 102 5.73 5.95 -3.22
C LEU A 102 5.39 5.31 -1.87
N ARG A 103 5.84 5.92 -0.78
CA ARG A 103 5.61 5.40 0.56
C ARG A 103 4.26 5.84 1.08
N GLY A 104 3.48 4.87 1.56
CA GLY A 104 2.13 5.15 2.00
C GLY A 104 1.70 4.34 3.20
N ILE A 105 0.47 4.63 3.63
CA ILE A 105 -0.23 3.89 4.69
C ILE A 105 -1.60 3.48 4.13
N TYR A 106 -2.18 2.44 4.71
CA TYR A 106 -3.49 1.96 4.26
C TYR A 106 -4.33 1.45 5.42
N GLU A 107 -5.64 1.43 5.21
CA GLU A 107 -6.60 0.92 6.17
C GLU A 107 -7.76 0.30 5.39
N ILE A 108 -8.11 -0.94 5.76
CA ILE A 108 -9.28 -1.63 5.21
C ILE A 108 -10.34 -1.63 6.30
N ASP A 109 -11.52 -1.10 6.00
CA ASP A 109 -12.66 -1.09 6.91
C ASP A 109 -13.87 -1.62 6.16
N GLY A 110 -14.16 -2.92 6.32
CA GLY A 110 -15.21 -3.58 5.57
C GLY A 110 -14.93 -3.56 4.07
N ASP A 111 -15.79 -2.94 3.31
CA ASP A 111 -15.66 -2.79 1.85
C ASP A 111 -15.00 -1.47 1.44
N MET A 112 -14.49 -0.70 2.40
CA MET A 112 -13.78 0.56 2.13
C MET A 112 -12.27 0.40 2.32
N LEU A 113 -11.52 1.05 1.46
CA LEU A 113 -10.06 1.09 1.52
C LEU A 113 -9.61 2.54 1.46
N LYS A 114 -8.81 2.95 2.44
CA LYS A 114 -8.14 4.26 2.43
C LYS A 114 -6.66 4.03 2.19
N ILE A 115 -6.09 4.80 1.29
CA ILE A 115 -4.64 4.81 1.04
C ILE A 115 -4.19 6.26 1.08
N CYS A 116 -3.14 6.52 1.83
CA CYS A 116 -2.50 7.83 1.85
C CYS A 116 -1.03 7.64 1.54
N PHE A 117 -0.53 8.29 0.48
CA PHE A 117 0.86 8.12 0.09
C PHE A 117 1.53 9.47 -0.22
N ALA A 118 2.86 9.48 -0.08
CA ALA A 118 3.68 10.66 -0.33
C ALA A 118 4.31 10.61 -1.73
N GLU A 119 4.74 11.76 -2.21
CA GLU A 119 5.55 11.84 -3.42
C GLU A 119 6.89 11.14 -3.21
N PRO A 120 7.59 10.75 -4.30
CA PRO A 120 8.91 10.11 -4.18
C PRO A 120 9.88 10.94 -3.36
N ASP A 121 10.73 10.25 -2.59
CA ASP A 121 11.76 10.84 -1.73
C ASP A 121 11.21 11.65 -0.56
N LYS A 122 9.93 11.52 -0.26
CA LYS A 122 9.28 12.12 0.91
C LYS A 122 9.02 11.06 1.96
N GLU A 123 8.87 11.50 3.21
CA GLU A 123 8.55 10.61 4.31
C GLU A 123 7.16 10.01 4.17
N ARG A 124 7.01 8.81 4.70
CA ARG A 124 5.71 8.13 4.75
C ARG A 124 4.70 8.97 5.55
N PRO A 125 3.47 9.14 5.05
CA PRO A 125 2.43 9.80 5.84
C PRO A 125 2.20 9.09 7.18
N THR A 126 1.84 9.86 8.18
CA THR A 126 1.55 9.35 9.52
C THR A 126 0.06 9.37 9.84
N GLU A 127 -0.74 10.00 8.99
CA GLU A 127 -2.19 10.07 9.14
C GLU A 127 -2.86 10.08 7.76
N PHE A 128 -4.14 9.73 7.72
CA PHE A 128 -4.93 9.73 6.49
C PHE A 128 -5.43 11.15 6.21
N SER A 129 -4.63 11.91 5.48
CA SER A 129 -4.87 13.33 5.23
C SER A 129 -4.20 13.75 3.92
N SER A 130 -4.72 14.80 3.30
CA SER A 130 -4.10 15.42 2.13
C SER A 130 -3.95 16.92 2.34
N LYS A 131 -3.46 17.32 3.51
CA LYS A 131 -3.29 18.74 3.86
C LYS A 131 -2.52 19.51 2.79
N ALA A 132 -2.85 20.78 2.64
CA ALA A 132 -2.14 21.67 1.72
C ALA A 132 -0.65 21.69 2.05
N ASN A 133 0.18 21.66 1.02
CA ASN A 133 1.64 21.65 1.09
C ASN A 133 2.24 20.39 1.74
N SER A 134 1.45 19.34 1.93
CA SER A 134 1.96 18.06 2.47
C SER A 134 2.61 17.18 1.39
N GLY A 135 2.21 17.35 0.14
CA GLY A 135 2.61 16.45 -0.94
C GLY A 135 1.96 15.07 -0.81
N TRP A 136 0.97 14.93 0.07
CA TRP A 136 0.27 13.68 0.32
C TRP A 136 -0.97 13.53 -0.57
N THR A 137 -1.20 12.30 -1.00
CA THR A 137 -2.41 11.92 -1.74
C THR A 137 -3.23 10.98 -0.89
N LEU A 138 -4.49 11.33 -0.69
CA LEU A 138 -5.45 10.47 0.03
C LEU A 138 -6.46 9.93 -0.96
N ALA A 139 -6.54 8.62 -1.09
CA ALA A 139 -7.49 7.94 -1.96
C ALA A 139 -8.44 7.09 -1.14
N VAL A 140 -9.74 7.26 -1.39
CA VAL A 140 -10.80 6.47 -0.75
C VAL A 140 -11.43 5.61 -1.83
N GLN A 141 -11.54 4.31 -1.57
CA GLN A 141 -11.97 3.32 -2.56
C GLN A 141 -12.97 2.36 -1.94
N LYS A 142 -13.88 1.85 -2.77
CA LYS A 142 -14.89 0.89 -2.36
C LYS A 142 -14.73 -0.40 -3.15
N LYS A 143 -14.78 -1.54 -2.48
CA LYS A 143 -14.64 -2.83 -3.11
C LYS A 143 -15.82 -3.12 -4.04
N GLN A 144 -15.53 -3.58 -5.24
CA GLN A 144 -16.56 -4.03 -6.19
C GLN A 144 -17.01 -5.42 -5.78
N LYS A 145 -18.30 -5.65 -5.90
CA LYS A 145 -18.93 -6.94 -5.62
C LYS A 145 -18.99 -7.81 -6.85
#